data_3e6a88535ab783b5b67d646c4a2aff30
#
_entry.id   3e6a88535ab783b5b67d646c4a2aff30
#
_cell.length_a   1.000
_cell.length_b   1.000
_cell.length_c   1.000
_cell.angle_alpha   90.00
_cell.angle_beta   90.00
_cell.angle_gamma   90.00
#
_symmetry.space_group_name_H-M   'P 1'
#
loop_
_entity.id
_entity.type
_entity.pdbx_description
1 polymer ?
#
loop_
_entity_poly.entity_id
_entity_poly.type
_entity_poly.pdbx_seq_one_letter_code
_entity_poly.pdbx_strand_id
1 'polypeptide(L)'
;RIDVMIESGPSARSVQINLNHFTLIGATTRAGLLTQPLRDRFSIPCRLDYYDVKTLTKIVKRSAEILEIKIDDKAAVEIATRSRGTPRIANQYVKRVRDFAQVHGSGDIDLEITEIALKSLDVDKNGLNRMDKRILSCIIDKFSGGPVGLTTISTAVAEEAETLEEVIEPFLIQQGYLERTPRGRQVT
;
A
#
# COMPACT_ATOMS: atom_id res chain seq x y z
N ARG A 1 -2.29 -29.11 18.49
CA ARG A 1 -1.61 -28.74 19.74
C ARG A 1 -0.78 -27.47 19.53
N ILE A 2 -0.72 -26.62 20.56
CA ILE A 2 0.15 -25.45 20.60
C ILE A 2 0.92 -25.48 21.92
N ASP A 3 2.22 -25.20 21.87
CA ASP A 3 3.06 -25.07 23.03
C ASP A 3 3.19 -23.59 23.37
N VAL A 4 2.75 -23.21 24.58
CA VAL A 4 2.82 -21.82 25.07
C VAL A 4 3.91 -21.77 26.14
N MET A 5 4.91 -20.93 25.92
CA MET A 5 5.94 -20.63 26.91
C MET A 5 5.36 -19.65 27.93
N ILE A 6 5.34 -20.06 29.21
CA ILE A 6 4.75 -19.22 30.29
C ILE A 6 5.77 -18.28 30.89
N GLU A 7 7.07 -18.63 30.89
CA GLU A 7 8.15 -17.81 31.43
C GLU A 7 9.35 -17.82 30.48
N SER A 8 10.18 -16.77 30.54
CA SER A 8 11.45 -16.68 29.82
C SER A 8 12.62 -16.89 30.80
N GLY A 9 13.64 -17.66 30.41
CA GLY A 9 14.84 -17.90 31.22
C GLY A 9 14.98 -19.36 31.68
N PRO A 10 15.86 -19.61 32.70
CA PRO A 10 16.16 -20.97 33.16
C PRO A 10 14.94 -21.73 33.72
N SER A 11 13.89 -21.03 34.12
CA SER A 11 12.65 -21.59 34.68
C SER A 11 11.51 -21.71 33.64
N ALA A 12 11.82 -21.50 32.36
CA ALA A 12 10.82 -21.55 31.29
C ALA A 12 10.07 -22.89 31.28
N ARG A 13 8.75 -22.83 31.38
CA ARG A 13 7.87 -23.99 31.27
C ARG A 13 7.01 -23.86 30.01
N SER A 14 6.92 -24.93 29.25
CA SER A 14 5.95 -24.99 28.15
C SER A 14 4.70 -25.71 28.60
N VAL A 15 3.54 -25.12 28.32
CA VAL A 15 2.25 -25.75 28.52
C VAL A 15 1.66 -26.10 27.17
N GLN A 16 1.33 -27.37 27.02
CA GLN A 16 0.73 -27.88 25.78
C GLN A 16 -0.79 -27.77 25.84
N ILE A 17 -1.35 -26.98 24.92
CA ILE A 17 -2.79 -26.78 24.81
C ILE A 17 -3.31 -27.59 23.63
N ASN A 18 -4.34 -28.41 23.86
CA ASN A 18 -5.05 -29.09 22.80
C ASN A 18 -6.00 -28.10 22.11
N LEU A 19 -5.92 -28.03 20.80
CA LEU A 19 -6.80 -27.19 19.97
C LEU A 19 -7.79 -28.10 19.23
N ASN A 20 -9.01 -27.61 19.04
CA ASN A 20 -9.96 -28.20 18.11
C ASN A 20 -9.43 -28.07 16.67
N HIS A 21 -10.03 -28.81 15.73
CA HIS A 21 -9.69 -28.66 14.31
C HIS A 21 -10.00 -27.22 13.85
N PHE A 22 -9.05 -26.60 13.17
CA PHE A 22 -9.19 -25.27 12.62
C PHE A 22 -8.34 -25.13 11.34
N THR A 23 -8.67 -24.15 10.52
CA THR A 23 -7.86 -23.74 9.38
C THR A 23 -7.03 -22.53 9.76
N LEU A 24 -5.72 -22.63 9.59
CA LEU A 24 -4.81 -21.52 9.83
C LEU A 24 -4.54 -20.78 8.52
N ILE A 25 -4.83 -19.49 8.52
CA ILE A 25 -4.52 -18.59 7.40
C ILE A 25 -3.55 -17.53 7.91
N GLY A 26 -2.42 -17.38 7.22
CA GLY A 26 -1.41 -16.38 7.50
C GLY A 26 -1.25 -15.44 6.30
N ALA A 27 -0.91 -14.19 6.56
CA ALA A 27 -0.55 -13.21 5.53
C ALA A 27 0.68 -12.44 5.97
N THR A 28 1.59 -12.17 5.03
CA THR A 28 2.80 -11.40 5.25
C THR A 28 3.22 -10.69 3.97
N THR A 29 3.81 -9.51 4.12
CA THR A 29 4.51 -8.83 3.02
C THR A 29 5.96 -9.30 2.90
N ARG A 30 6.49 -9.98 3.93
CA ARG A 30 7.88 -10.41 4.05
C ARG A 30 8.00 -11.93 4.09
N ALA A 31 7.56 -12.62 3.04
CA ALA A 31 7.65 -14.08 2.96
C ALA A 31 9.09 -14.60 3.12
N GLY A 32 10.09 -13.82 2.73
CA GLY A 32 11.50 -14.16 2.87
C GLY A 32 12.01 -14.25 4.31
N LEU A 33 11.35 -13.57 5.26
CA LEU A 33 11.71 -13.62 6.68
C LEU A 33 11.09 -14.82 7.41
N LEU A 34 10.15 -15.52 6.79
CA LEU A 34 9.59 -16.74 7.36
C LEU A 34 10.63 -17.87 7.33
N THR A 35 10.84 -18.51 8.47
CA THR A 35 11.70 -19.69 8.55
C THR A 35 11.13 -20.83 7.70
N GLN A 36 12.01 -21.68 7.17
CA GLN A 36 11.57 -22.83 6.36
C GLN A 36 10.55 -23.71 7.08
N PRO A 37 10.73 -24.10 8.38
CA PRO A 37 9.74 -24.91 9.10
C PRO A 37 8.37 -24.24 9.22
N LEU A 38 8.32 -22.92 9.28
CA LEU A 38 7.04 -22.21 9.32
C LEU A 38 6.38 -22.18 7.95
N ARG A 39 7.14 -21.94 6.88
CA ARG A 39 6.62 -22.01 5.50
C ARG A 39 6.06 -23.38 5.16
N ASP A 40 6.74 -24.47 5.55
CA ASP A 40 6.32 -25.85 5.27
C ASP A 40 5.02 -26.25 5.98
N ARG A 41 4.62 -25.52 7.03
CA ARG A 41 3.32 -25.71 7.70
C ARG A 41 2.15 -25.11 6.95
N PHE A 42 2.39 -24.18 6.00
CA PHE A 42 1.38 -23.64 5.12
C PHE A 42 1.43 -24.37 3.77
N SER A 43 0.53 -25.34 3.59
CA SER A 43 0.51 -26.22 2.42
C SER A 43 0.05 -25.53 1.12
N ILE A 44 -0.60 -24.37 1.24
CA ILE A 44 -1.15 -23.64 0.10
C ILE A 44 -0.59 -22.21 0.10
N PRO A 45 0.53 -21.96 -0.60
CA PRO A 45 1.02 -20.60 -0.78
C PRO A 45 0.20 -19.87 -1.84
N CYS A 46 -0.34 -18.70 -1.48
CA CYS A 46 -1.05 -17.82 -2.39
C CYS A 46 -0.29 -16.51 -2.51
N ARG A 47 -0.03 -16.07 -3.75
CA ARG A 47 0.50 -14.74 -4.02
C ARG A 47 -0.65 -13.80 -4.38
N LEU A 48 -0.68 -12.64 -3.75
CA LEU A 48 -1.63 -11.57 -4.07
C LEU A 48 -0.90 -10.50 -4.86
N ASP A 49 -1.33 -10.27 -6.09
CA ASP A 49 -0.81 -9.22 -6.95
C ASP A 49 -1.71 -7.97 -6.86
N TYR A 50 -1.21 -6.85 -7.39
CA TYR A 50 -1.98 -5.62 -7.48
C TYR A 50 -3.16 -5.79 -8.43
N TYR A 51 -4.26 -5.13 -8.13
CA TYR A 51 -5.46 -5.12 -8.95
C TYR A 51 -5.29 -4.21 -10.18
N ASP A 52 -5.85 -4.63 -11.30
CA ASP A 52 -6.00 -3.76 -12.46
C ASP A 52 -7.05 -2.67 -12.23
N VAL A 53 -7.01 -1.62 -13.05
CA VAL A 53 -7.93 -0.47 -12.95
C VAL A 53 -9.39 -0.92 -13.13
N LYS A 54 -9.66 -1.87 -14.03
CA LYS A 54 -11.02 -2.36 -14.30
C LYS A 54 -11.62 -3.04 -13.06
N THR A 55 -10.83 -3.86 -12.38
CA THR A 55 -11.26 -4.55 -11.16
C THR A 55 -11.40 -3.57 -10.00
N LEU A 56 -10.45 -2.62 -9.84
CA LEU A 56 -10.56 -1.56 -8.83
C LEU A 56 -11.79 -0.67 -9.05
N THR A 57 -12.12 -0.34 -10.30
CA THR A 57 -13.34 0.43 -10.61
C THR A 57 -14.59 -0.27 -10.11
N LYS A 58 -14.68 -1.60 -10.24
CA LYS A 58 -15.80 -2.37 -9.67
C LYS A 58 -15.83 -2.28 -8.15
N ILE A 59 -14.66 -2.34 -7.50
CA ILE A 59 -14.54 -2.21 -6.04
C ILE A 59 -14.97 -0.81 -5.59
N VAL A 60 -14.54 0.24 -6.29
CA VAL A 60 -14.93 1.64 -6.02
C VAL A 60 -16.45 1.81 -6.10
N LYS A 61 -17.07 1.34 -7.19
CA LYS A 61 -18.53 1.40 -7.36
C LYS A 61 -19.27 0.67 -6.26
N ARG A 62 -18.87 -0.56 -5.95
CA ARG A 62 -19.45 -1.33 -4.83
C ARG A 62 -19.30 -0.60 -3.50
N SER A 63 -18.15 0.03 -3.25
CA SER A 63 -17.91 0.77 -2.01
C SER A 63 -18.77 2.03 -1.93
N ALA A 64 -18.99 2.72 -3.05
CA ALA A 64 -19.91 3.85 -3.12
C ALA A 64 -21.37 3.41 -2.86
N GLU A 65 -21.80 2.29 -3.42
CA GLU A 65 -23.12 1.69 -3.17
C GLU A 65 -23.32 1.34 -1.68
N ILE A 66 -22.34 0.70 -1.04
CA ILE A 66 -22.39 0.38 0.40
C ILE A 66 -22.45 1.66 1.26
N LEU A 67 -21.84 2.74 0.80
CA LEU A 67 -21.89 4.05 1.47
C LEU A 67 -23.13 4.88 1.10
N GLU A 68 -24.03 4.30 0.30
CA GLU A 68 -25.28 4.95 -0.19
C GLU A 68 -25.03 6.27 -0.93
N ILE A 69 -23.95 6.30 -1.76
CA ILE A 69 -23.56 7.50 -2.50
C ILE A 69 -23.55 7.19 -4.00
N LYS A 70 -24.10 8.10 -4.79
CA LYS A 70 -23.99 8.01 -6.23
C LYS A 70 -22.58 8.40 -6.68
N ILE A 71 -22.04 7.64 -7.61
CA ILE A 71 -20.75 7.89 -8.23
C ILE A 71 -20.86 7.73 -9.74
N ASP A 72 -20.30 8.69 -10.48
CA ASP A 72 -20.26 8.60 -11.93
C ASP A 72 -19.15 7.63 -12.39
N ASP A 73 -19.30 7.09 -13.59
CA ASP A 73 -18.38 6.10 -14.15
C ASP A 73 -16.96 6.64 -14.33
N LYS A 74 -16.84 7.89 -14.74
CA LYS A 74 -15.53 8.55 -14.94
C LYS A 74 -14.83 8.80 -13.59
N ALA A 75 -15.56 9.25 -12.60
CA ALA A 75 -15.07 9.42 -11.23
C ALA A 75 -14.58 8.10 -10.64
N ALA A 76 -15.34 7.02 -10.84
CA ALA A 76 -14.95 5.69 -10.36
C ALA A 76 -13.66 5.18 -11.02
N VAL A 77 -13.49 5.40 -12.33
CA VAL A 77 -12.28 5.07 -13.07
C VAL A 77 -11.09 5.92 -12.59
N GLU A 78 -11.29 7.22 -12.37
CA GLU A 78 -10.25 8.14 -11.92
C GLU A 78 -9.74 7.77 -10.53
N ILE A 79 -10.63 7.47 -9.58
CA ILE A 79 -10.27 6.96 -8.26
C ILE A 79 -9.49 5.66 -8.36
N ALA A 80 -9.97 4.71 -9.19
CA ALA A 80 -9.31 3.42 -9.38
C ALA A 80 -7.90 3.57 -9.96
N THR A 81 -7.72 4.45 -10.96
CA THR A 81 -6.44 4.71 -11.62
C THR A 81 -5.40 5.21 -10.64
N ARG A 82 -5.78 6.16 -9.77
CA ARG A 82 -4.85 6.73 -8.78
C ARG A 82 -4.66 5.87 -7.53
N SER A 83 -5.36 4.73 -7.42
CA SER A 83 -5.34 3.86 -6.22
C SER A 83 -4.20 2.84 -6.18
N ARG A 84 -3.22 2.93 -7.08
CA ARG A 84 -1.99 2.12 -7.06
C ARG A 84 -2.24 0.60 -7.01
N GLY A 85 -3.26 0.10 -7.69
CA GLY A 85 -3.59 -1.31 -7.67
C GLY A 85 -4.10 -1.84 -6.33
N THR A 86 -4.41 -0.97 -5.35
CA THR A 86 -4.68 -1.36 -3.96
C THR A 86 -6.12 -1.04 -3.54
N PRO A 87 -6.98 -2.04 -3.24
CA PRO A 87 -8.35 -1.82 -2.80
C PRO A 87 -8.47 -0.96 -1.53
N ARG A 88 -7.53 -1.09 -0.61
CA ARG A 88 -7.49 -0.26 0.62
C ARG A 88 -7.38 1.23 0.29
N ILE A 89 -6.48 1.59 -0.64
CA ILE A 89 -6.30 2.98 -1.07
C ILE A 89 -7.53 3.46 -1.83
N ALA A 90 -8.08 2.65 -2.73
CA ALA A 90 -9.31 2.97 -3.45
C ALA A 90 -10.47 3.30 -2.48
N ASN A 91 -10.67 2.47 -1.47
CA ASN A 91 -11.71 2.69 -0.45
C ASN A 91 -11.45 3.94 0.41
N GLN A 92 -10.19 4.26 0.70
CA GLN A 92 -9.83 5.50 1.38
C GLN A 92 -10.17 6.71 0.52
N TYR A 93 -9.85 6.67 -0.78
CA TYR A 93 -10.18 7.76 -1.69
C TYR A 93 -11.69 7.93 -1.87
N VAL A 94 -12.47 6.85 -2.02
CA VAL A 94 -13.94 6.94 -2.06
C VAL A 94 -14.49 7.69 -0.86
N LYS A 95 -14.03 7.35 0.36
CA LYS A 95 -14.46 8.03 1.59
C LYS A 95 -14.09 9.52 1.60
N ARG A 96 -12.86 9.85 1.18
CA ARG A 96 -12.40 11.25 1.15
C ARG A 96 -13.12 12.06 0.08
N VAL A 97 -13.28 11.51 -1.13
CA VAL A 97 -14.01 12.18 -2.20
C VAL A 97 -15.48 12.39 -1.81
N ARG A 98 -16.10 11.41 -1.12
CA ARG A 98 -17.43 11.59 -0.51
C ARG A 98 -17.47 12.80 0.41
N ASP A 99 -16.52 12.90 1.35
CA ASP A 99 -16.48 14.00 2.30
C ASP A 99 -16.39 15.36 1.56
N PHE A 100 -15.60 15.42 0.48
CA PHE A 100 -15.53 16.60 -0.39
C PHE A 100 -16.86 16.86 -1.13
N ALA A 101 -17.51 15.82 -1.66
CA ALA A 101 -18.80 15.94 -2.35
C ALA A 101 -19.90 16.48 -1.43
N GLN A 102 -19.90 16.05 -0.17
CA GLN A 102 -20.85 16.53 0.84
C GLN A 102 -20.63 17.99 1.27
N VAL A 103 -19.38 18.45 1.27
CA VAL A 103 -19.03 19.81 1.72
C VAL A 103 -19.07 20.82 0.58
N HIS A 104 -18.62 20.42 -0.61
CA HIS A 104 -18.38 21.34 -1.73
C HIS A 104 -19.26 21.07 -2.96
N GLY A 105 -20.05 19.99 -2.95
CA GLY A 105 -20.86 19.56 -4.09
C GLY A 105 -22.32 19.26 -3.72
N SER A 106 -22.97 18.49 -4.58
CA SER A 106 -24.35 18.03 -4.42
C SER A 106 -24.51 16.84 -3.45
N GLY A 107 -23.40 16.26 -2.99
CA GLY A 107 -23.35 14.99 -2.25
C GLY A 107 -23.05 13.78 -3.15
N ASP A 108 -23.20 13.91 -4.47
CA ASP A 108 -22.84 12.87 -5.43
C ASP A 108 -21.38 13.02 -5.86
N ILE A 109 -20.72 11.91 -6.19
CA ILE A 109 -19.32 11.89 -6.63
C ILE A 109 -19.27 11.96 -8.15
N ASP A 110 -18.92 13.12 -8.69
CA ASP A 110 -18.63 13.34 -10.10
C ASP A 110 -17.12 13.45 -10.33
N LEU A 111 -16.72 13.60 -11.60
CA LEU A 111 -15.31 13.71 -11.99
C LEU A 111 -14.67 14.98 -11.44
N GLU A 112 -15.38 16.11 -11.46
CA GLU A 112 -14.86 17.42 -11.04
C GLU A 112 -14.52 17.41 -9.55
N ILE A 113 -15.45 16.98 -8.70
CA ILE A 113 -15.22 16.87 -7.26
C ILE A 113 -14.13 15.85 -6.94
N THR A 114 -14.03 14.77 -7.73
CA THR A 114 -12.97 13.77 -7.59
C THR A 114 -11.60 14.36 -7.84
N GLU A 115 -11.43 15.14 -8.91
CA GLU A 115 -10.16 15.81 -9.23
C GLU A 115 -9.76 16.82 -8.15
N ILE A 116 -10.71 17.63 -7.68
CA ILE A 116 -10.50 18.59 -6.58
C ILE A 116 -10.05 17.87 -5.31
N ALA A 117 -10.76 16.82 -4.91
CA ALA A 117 -10.46 16.07 -3.70
C ALA A 117 -9.08 15.39 -3.78
N LEU A 118 -8.76 14.68 -4.87
CA LEU A 118 -7.49 13.99 -5.02
C LEU A 118 -6.32 14.97 -5.12
N LYS A 119 -6.51 16.14 -5.75
CA LYS A 119 -5.53 17.23 -5.76
C LYS A 119 -5.28 17.77 -4.35
N SER A 120 -6.32 17.95 -3.55
CA SER A 120 -6.20 18.39 -2.15
C SER A 120 -5.51 17.36 -1.25
N LEU A 121 -5.51 16.09 -1.64
CA LEU A 121 -4.76 15.02 -1.01
C LEU A 121 -3.33 14.87 -1.54
N ASP A 122 -2.87 15.81 -2.38
CA ASP A 122 -1.55 15.76 -3.06
C ASP A 122 -1.34 14.51 -3.93
N VAL A 123 -2.42 13.91 -4.44
CA VAL A 123 -2.36 12.74 -5.34
C VAL A 123 -2.48 13.22 -6.78
N ASP A 124 -1.45 12.98 -7.57
CA ASP A 124 -1.44 13.37 -8.98
C ASP A 124 -2.12 12.30 -9.89
N LYS A 125 -2.13 12.59 -11.20
CA LYS A 125 -2.76 11.73 -12.23
C LYS A 125 -2.17 10.33 -12.31
N ASN A 126 -0.92 10.17 -11.90
CA ASN A 126 -0.20 8.88 -11.88
C ASN A 126 -0.33 8.16 -10.52
N GLY A 127 -1.08 8.72 -9.57
CA GLY A 127 -1.21 8.19 -8.23
C GLY A 127 0.00 8.47 -7.32
N LEU A 128 0.93 9.35 -7.71
CA LEU A 128 2.03 9.77 -6.87
C LEU A 128 1.53 10.72 -5.80
N ASN A 129 1.85 10.42 -4.54
CA ASN A 129 1.56 11.30 -3.41
C ASN A 129 2.74 12.26 -3.13
N ARG A 130 2.58 13.08 -2.11
CA ARG A 130 3.59 14.05 -1.70
C ARG A 130 4.94 13.41 -1.37
N MET A 131 4.96 12.26 -0.69
CA MET A 131 6.21 11.60 -0.30
C MET A 131 6.91 10.97 -1.50
N ASP A 132 6.17 10.35 -2.43
CA ASP A 132 6.75 9.82 -3.66
C ASP A 132 7.46 10.92 -4.45
N LYS A 133 6.79 12.05 -4.67
CA LYS A 133 7.38 13.20 -5.37
C LYS A 133 8.60 13.73 -4.66
N ARG A 134 8.56 13.82 -3.32
CA ARG A 134 9.69 14.28 -2.51
C ARG A 134 10.91 13.37 -2.65
N ILE A 135 10.70 12.05 -2.69
CA ILE A 135 11.78 11.07 -2.90
C ILE A 135 12.36 11.21 -4.30
N LEU A 136 11.52 11.19 -5.34
CA LEU A 136 11.96 11.32 -6.72
C LEU A 136 12.70 12.64 -6.96
N SER A 137 12.13 13.77 -6.51
CA SER A 137 12.80 15.07 -6.60
C SER A 137 14.11 15.10 -5.81
N CYS A 138 14.16 14.50 -4.64
CA CYS A 138 15.40 14.40 -3.87
C CYS A 138 16.51 13.67 -4.65
N ILE A 139 16.18 12.54 -5.28
CA ILE A 139 17.17 11.78 -6.07
C ILE A 139 17.58 12.55 -7.33
N ILE A 140 16.62 13.18 -8.02
CA ILE A 140 16.89 13.96 -9.23
C ILE A 140 17.74 15.19 -8.92
N ASP A 141 17.26 16.06 -8.01
CA ASP A 141 17.81 17.38 -7.80
C ASP A 141 19.11 17.36 -7.00
N LYS A 142 19.21 16.48 -5.98
CA LYS A 142 20.36 16.45 -5.07
C LYS A 142 21.43 15.42 -5.47
N PHE A 143 21.04 14.38 -6.22
CA PHE A 143 21.93 13.27 -6.54
C PHE A 143 21.97 12.96 -8.04
N SER A 144 21.57 13.91 -8.88
CA SER A 144 21.63 13.83 -10.35
C SER A 144 21.01 12.54 -10.92
N GLY A 145 19.89 12.10 -10.34
CA GLY A 145 19.18 10.89 -10.74
C GLY A 145 19.67 9.60 -10.06
N GLY A 146 20.73 9.66 -9.27
CA GLY A 146 21.30 8.51 -8.56
C GLY A 146 22.51 7.87 -9.28
N PRO A 147 22.99 6.70 -8.83
CA PRO A 147 22.48 5.90 -7.71
C PRO A 147 22.81 6.46 -6.34
N VAL A 148 21.88 6.38 -5.39
CA VAL A 148 22.01 6.90 -4.02
C VAL A 148 21.55 5.86 -2.99
N GLY A 149 22.27 5.76 -1.87
CA GLY A 149 21.97 4.80 -0.81
C GLY A 149 20.64 5.08 -0.10
N LEU A 150 19.95 4.03 0.36
CA LEU A 150 18.67 4.13 1.06
C LEU A 150 18.74 5.05 2.29
N THR A 151 19.77 4.90 3.13
CA THR A 151 19.97 5.72 4.33
C THR A 151 20.16 7.20 4.00
N THR A 152 20.84 7.51 2.89
CA THR A 152 21.05 8.88 2.42
C THR A 152 19.70 9.50 2.00
N ILE A 153 18.86 8.75 1.26
CA ILE A 153 17.53 9.21 0.87
C ILE A 153 16.67 9.41 2.12
N SER A 154 16.62 8.43 3.04
CA SER A 154 15.81 8.49 4.25
C SER A 154 16.13 9.73 5.10
N THR A 155 17.41 10.02 5.29
CA THR A 155 17.86 11.22 5.99
C THR A 155 17.45 12.49 5.24
N ALA A 156 17.60 12.52 3.92
CA ALA A 156 17.30 13.71 3.11
C ALA A 156 15.79 14.02 3.03
N VAL A 157 14.93 13.00 3.11
CA VAL A 157 13.47 13.18 3.11
C VAL A 157 12.84 13.10 4.51
N ALA A 158 13.66 12.91 5.57
CA ALA A 158 13.22 12.77 6.95
C ALA A 158 12.13 11.69 7.12
N GLU A 159 12.39 10.49 6.58
CA GLU A 159 11.53 9.32 6.69
C GLU A 159 12.37 8.10 7.07
N GLU A 160 11.78 7.11 7.74
CA GLU A 160 12.49 5.89 8.11
C GLU A 160 12.86 5.05 6.88
N ALA A 161 14.07 4.48 6.88
CA ALA A 161 14.58 3.68 5.76
C ALA A 161 13.69 2.46 5.48
N GLU A 162 13.17 1.83 6.54
CA GLU A 162 12.27 0.68 6.44
C GLU A 162 10.93 1.08 5.78
N THR A 163 10.37 2.24 6.15
CA THR A 163 9.17 2.79 5.52
C THR A 163 9.38 3.06 4.02
N LEU A 164 10.53 3.65 3.67
CA LEU A 164 10.86 3.86 2.26
C LEU A 164 10.90 2.53 1.50
N GLU A 165 11.62 1.55 2.02
CA GLU A 165 11.87 0.27 1.35
C GLU A 165 10.63 -0.61 1.23
N GLU A 166 9.75 -0.60 2.23
CA GLU A 166 8.64 -1.54 2.31
C GLU A 166 7.30 -0.97 1.86
N VAL A 167 7.13 0.34 2.03
CA VAL A 167 5.83 0.97 1.77
C VAL A 167 5.85 1.81 0.50
N ILE A 168 6.94 2.53 0.24
CA ILE A 168 6.97 3.54 -0.82
C ILE A 168 7.65 3.01 -2.10
N GLU A 169 8.87 2.48 -1.98
CA GLU A 169 9.63 1.97 -3.14
C GLU A 169 8.88 0.93 -3.98
N PRO A 170 8.11 -0.03 -3.41
CA PRO A 170 7.48 -1.06 -4.23
C PRO A 170 6.56 -0.49 -5.32
N PHE A 171 5.83 0.57 -5.02
CA PHE A 171 4.99 1.24 -6.01
C PHE A 171 5.84 1.99 -7.06
N LEU A 172 6.85 2.73 -6.63
CA LEU A 172 7.73 3.49 -7.54
C LEU A 172 8.49 2.58 -8.49
N ILE A 173 8.96 1.43 -8.01
CA ILE A 173 9.65 0.41 -8.82
C ILE A 173 8.67 -0.23 -9.80
N GLN A 174 7.49 -0.63 -9.36
CA GLN A 174 6.47 -1.23 -10.20
C GLN A 174 6.05 -0.31 -11.35
N GLN A 175 5.95 0.98 -11.09
CA GLN A 175 5.60 1.98 -12.10
C GLN A 175 6.79 2.41 -12.97
N GLY A 176 7.98 1.89 -12.70
CA GLY A 176 9.18 2.23 -13.46
C GLY A 176 9.72 3.63 -13.19
N TYR A 177 9.42 4.24 -12.05
CA TYR A 177 10.01 5.53 -11.65
C TYR A 177 11.33 5.39 -10.90
N LEU A 178 11.58 4.21 -10.33
CA LEU A 178 12.74 3.93 -9.50
C LEU A 178 13.25 2.51 -9.79
N GLU A 179 14.55 2.34 -9.80
CA GLU A 179 15.18 1.03 -9.83
C GLU A 179 16.17 0.82 -8.68
N ARG A 180 16.34 -0.43 -8.26
CA ARG A 180 17.37 -0.83 -7.29
C ARG A 180 18.60 -1.34 -8.02
N THR A 181 19.73 -0.70 -7.80
CA THR A 181 21.04 -1.12 -8.31
C THR A 181 21.93 -1.60 -7.16
N PRO A 182 23.03 -2.33 -7.42
CA PRO A 182 24.01 -2.69 -6.38
C PRO A 182 24.60 -1.49 -5.64
N ARG A 183 24.60 -0.30 -6.26
CA ARG A 183 25.12 0.95 -5.69
C ARG A 183 24.06 1.81 -5.00
N GLY A 184 22.79 1.47 -5.11
CA GLY A 184 21.70 2.23 -4.50
C GLY A 184 20.47 2.36 -5.40
N ARG A 185 19.66 3.38 -5.13
CA ARG A 185 18.41 3.71 -5.85
C ARG A 185 18.68 4.73 -6.93
N GLN A 186 18.10 4.54 -8.08
CA GLN A 186 18.25 5.40 -9.25
C GLN A 186 16.90 5.65 -9.88
N VAL A 187 16.65 6.88 -10.34
CA VAL A 187 15.45 7.25 -11.12
C VAL A 187 15.66 6.80 -12.55
N THR A 188 14.61 6.25 -13.18
CA THR A 188 14.61 5.73 -14.55
C THR A 188 14.11 6.75 -15.55
#